data_0a030caad48c7bf655d6c0e186624cfb
#
_entry.id   0a030caad48c7bf655d6c0e186624cfb
#
_cell.length_a   1.000
_cell.length_b   1.000
_cell.length_c   1.000
_cell.angle_alpha   90.00
_cell.angle_beta   90.00
_cell.angle_gamma   90.00
#
_symmetry.space_group_name_H-M   'P 1'
#
loop_
_entity.id
_entity.type
_entity.pdbx_description
1 polymer ?
#
loop_
_entity_poly.entity_id
_entity_poly.type
_entity_poly.pdbx_seq_one_letter_code
_entity_poly.pdbx_strand_id
1 'polypeptide(L)'
;MILSYKFRMEPNKTQAAALNEMLRDFCRLYNAGLEHRIEAYRKGVSVKCNEQIVTLPLIRRDIPEQSRWSCTAQQQVLRKLDKSFKAFFGRIKRGAKAGFPRIRAAARYHAADFRVGDGMTIRKSGKIGVVGVPGEIKARWHREMPSKPKSAILTRQAGKWYVVFHVEVAAVERAGPDSVGIDLGLTSLVALSNGETIPRPGWTKRAAKGLRRRQRAVARCKRGSKTRRKRVVALAKYHARIGSCRRDMCHKFTRDLVNRFGRIAVENLNIKGLARGMLAKHVHDAAWAQIVSNLRYKAANAGVVLVEVDPRGTSQECPECGIIAAKTLDVRTHRCECGCLLDRDVAAAMIVHLRAFGFVPGTGIGQLSEPVAA
;
A
#
# COMPACT_ATOMS: atom_id res chain seq x y z
N MET A 1 5.06 2.66 -17.10
CA MET A 1 4.68 2.06 -15.79
C MET A 1 3.20 2.19 -15.52
N ILE A 2 2.63 1.45 -14.52
CA ILE A 2 1.20 1.55 -14.18
C ILE A 2 1.04 2.30 -12.86
N LEU A 3 0.28 3.39 -12.88
CA LEU A 3 -0.09 4.16 -11.69
C LEU A 3 -1.56 3.94 -11.31
N SER A 4 -1.83 4.05 -10.00
CA SER A 4 -3.18 3.91 -9.45
C SER A 4 -3.75 5.27 -9.06
N TYR A 5 -4.94 5.58 -9.61
CA TYR A 5 -5.68 6.81 -9.36
C TYR A 5 -6.95 6.48 -8.59
N LYS A 6 -7.00 6.87 -7.32
CA LYS A 6 -8.14 6.58 -6.44
C LYS A 6 -9.05 7.79 -6.31
N PHE A 7 -10.35 7.62 -6.65
CA PHE A 7 -11.38 8.63 -6.52
C PHE A 7 -12.49 8.17 -5.60
N ARG A 8 -13.11 9.08 -4.89
CA ARG A 8 -14.27 8.79 -4.06
C ARG A 8 -15.52 8.77 -4.93
N MET A 9 -16.35 7.73 -4.77
CA MET A 9 -17.68 7.64 -5.37
C MET A 9 -18.76 8.00 -4.36
N GLU A 10 -19.85 8.58 -4.85
CA GLU A 10 -21.00 9.02 -4.05
C GLU A 10 -22.28 8.37 -4.57
N PRO A 11 -22.45 7.05 -4.40
CA PRO A 11 -23.67 6.38 -4.77
C PRO A 11 -24.84 6.82 -3.87
N ASN A 12 -26.02 6.96 -4.44
CA ASN A 12 -27.28 7.12 -3.68
C ASN A 12 -27.63 5.80 -2.94
N LYS A 13 -28.72 5.77 -2.18
CA LYS A 13 -29.14 4.61 -1.40
C LYS A 13 -29.37 3.37 -2.27
N THR A 14 -30.07 3.51 -3.38
CA THR A 14 -30.38 2.42 -4.32
C THR A 14 -29.11 1.90 -4.98
N GLN A 15 -28.25 2.78 -5.48
CA GLN A 15 -26.96 2.41 -6.06
C GLN A 15 -26.05 1.72 -5.05
N ALA A 16 -26.00 2.22 -3.82
CA ALA A 16 -25.19 1.60 -2.76
C ALA A 16 -25.73 0.22 -2.37
N ALA A 17 -27.04 0.00 -2.41
CA ALA A 17 -27.66 -1.31 -2.23
C ALA A 17 -27.25 -2.28 -3.33
N ALA A 18 -27.39 -1.88 -4.60
CA ALA A 18 -26.99 -2.69 -5.76
C ALA A 18 -25.49 -3.04 -5.74
N LEU A 19 -24.60 -2.08 -5.43
CA LEU A 19 -23.19 -2.34 -5.27
C LEU A 19 -22.87 -3.34 -4.14
N ASN A 20 -23.61 -3.29 -3.03
CA ASN A 20 -23.44 -4.26 -1.94
C ASN A 20 -23.94 -5.65 -2.34
N GLU A 21 -25.01 -5.72 -3.12
CA GLU A 21 -25.54 -6.96 -3.67
C GLU A 21 -24.53 -7.60 -4.63
N MET A 22 -24.03 -6.82 -5.57
CA MET A 22 -22.94 -7.25 -6.48
C MET A 22 -21.75 -7.84 -5.73
N LEU A 23 -21.27 -7.19 -4.68
CA LEU A 23 -20.15 -7.73 -3.89
C LEU A 23 -20.52 -9.03 -3.17
N ARG A 24 -21.79 -9.21 -2.75
CA ARG A 24 -22.25 -10.49 -2.17
C ARG A 24 -22.26 -11.61 -3.20
N ASP A 25 -22.76 -11.33 -4.40
CA ASP A 25 -22.85 -12.32 -5.48
C ASP A 25 -21.47 -12.70 -6.01
N PHE A 26 -20.55 -11.73 -6.13
CA PHE A 26 -19.15 -12.01 -6.45
C PHE A 26 -18.45 -12.81 -5.34
N CYS A 27 -18.81 -12.60 -4.08
CA CYS A 27 -18.32 -13.44 -2.98
C CYS A 27 -18.85 -14.87 -3.06
N ARG A 28 -20.14 -15.05 -3.41
CA ARG A 28 -20.76 -16.38 -3.64
C ARG A 28 -20.05 -17.09 -4.79
N LEU A 29 -19.86 -16.42 -5.92
CA LEU A 29 -19.14 -16.95 -7.07
C LEU A 29 -17.69 -17.37 -6.72
N TYR A 30 -16.97 -16.53 -5.95
CA TYR A 30 -15.63 -16.87 -5.46
C TYR A 30 -15.64 -18.15 -4.62
N ASN A 31 -16.59 -18.29 -3.70
CA ASN A 31 -16.69 -19.43 -2.81
C ASN A 31 -17.11 -20.70 -3.57
N ALA A 32 -18.09 -20.61 -4.46
CA ALA A 32 -18.50 -21.74 -5.32
C ALA A 32 -17.33 -22.20 -6.22
N GLY A 33 -16.56 -21.28 -6.79
CA GLY A 33 -15.37 -21.63 -7.56
C GLY A 33 -14.28 -22.28 -6.72
N LEU A 34 -14.14 -21.91 -5.44
CA LEU A 34 -13.21 -22.54 -4.49
C LEU A 34 -13.68 -23.95 -4.14
N GLU A 35 -14.95 -24.13 -3.80
CA GLU A 35 -15.56 -25.45 -3.49
C GLU A 35 -15.43 -26.40 -4.67
N HIS A 36 -15.77 -25.94 -5.88
CA HIS A 36 -15.60 -26.73 -7.11
C HIS A 36 -14.17 -27.25 -7.27
N ARG A 37 -13.14 -26.43 -7.05
CA ARG A 37 -11.74 -26.88 -7.13
C ARG A 37 -11.37 -27.87 -6.04
N ILE A 38 -11.90 -27.72 -4.83
CA ILE A 38 -11.66 -28.63 -3.71
C ILE A 38 -12.29 -29.99 -3.99
N GLU A 39 -13.55 -30.01 -4.46
CA GLU A 39 -14.26 -31.24 -4.78
C GLU A 39 -13.66 -31.99 -5.97
N ALA A 40 -13.29 -31.26 -7.04
CA ALA A 40 -12.60 -31.83 -8.19
C ALA A 40 -11.26 -32.48 -7.76
N TYR A 41 -10.48 -31.79 -6.94
CA TYR A 41 -9.21 -32.31 -6.43
C TYR A 41 -9.42 -33.61 -5.61
N ARG A 42 -10.47 -33.68 -4.77
CA ARG A 42 -10.82 -34.90 -4.02
C ARG A 42 -11.15 -36.09 -4.94
N LYS A 43 -11.62 -35.81 -6.14
CA LYS A 43 -11.89 -36.78 -7.20
C LYS A 43 -10.70 -37.05 -8.12
N GLY A 44 -9.50 -36.54 -7.79
CA GLY A 44 -8.30 -36.70 -8.60
C GLY A 44 -8.21 -35.77 -9.82
N VAL A 45 -9.13 -34.78 -9.96
CA VAL A 45 -9.21 -33.89 -11.10
C VAL A 45 -8.67 -32.50 -10.75
N SER A 46 -7.78 -31.94 -11.58
CA SER A 46 -7.24 -30.58 -11.42
C SER A 46 -8.01 -29.60 -12.31
N VAL A 47 -8.76 -28.70 -11.71
CA VAL A 47 -9.55 -27.67 -12.43
C VAL A 47 -8.76 -26.37 -12.55
N LYS A 48 -8.55 -25.90 -13.78
CA LYS A 48 -7.86 -24.65 -14.10
C LYS A 48 -8.84 -23.46 -14.14
N CYS A 49 -8.28 -22.24 -14.05
CA CYS A 49 -9.08 -21.02 -14.09
C CYS A 49 -9.92 -20.87 -15.36
N ASN A 50 -9.34 -21.20 -16.52
CA ASN A 50 -10.04 -21.06 -17.79
C ASN A 50 -11.24 -22.00 -17.90
N GLU A 51 -11.14 -23.23 -17.38
CA GLU A 51 -12.26 -24.18 -17.33
C GLU A 51 -13.42 -23.60 -16.50
N GLN A 52 -13.13 -22.99 -15.35
CA GLN A 52 -14.16 -22.30 -14.56
C GLN A 52 -14.73 -21.07 -15.27
N ILE A 53 -13.95 -20.37 -16.09
CA ILE A 53 -14.43 -19.22 -16.88
C ILE A 53 -15.37 -19.68 -17.99
N VAL A 54 -15.08 -20.78 -18.63
CA VAL A 54 -15.93 -21.38 -19.69
C VAL A 54 -17.29 -21.82 -19.15
N THR A 55 -17.39 -22.19 -17.86
CA THR A 55 -18.69 -22.55 -17.25
C THR A 55 -19.55 -21.34 -16.84
N LEU A 56 -19.00 -20.11 -16.87
CA LEU A 56 -19.77 -18.91 -16.47
C LEU A 56 -21.08 -18.70 -17.26
N PRO A 57 -21.17 -18.88 -18.57
CA PRO A 57 -22.42 -18.76 -19.30
C PRO A 57 -23.53 -19.68 -18.75
N LEU A 58 -23.19 -20.91 -18.39
CA LEU A 58 -24.14 -21.86 -17.78
C LEU A 58 -24.59 -21.35 -16.41
N ILE A 59 -23.66 -20.96 -15.53
CA ILE A 59 -23.96 -20.41 -14.22
C ILE A 59 -24.87 -19.18 -14.32
N ARG A 60 -24.64 -18.32 -15.30
CA ARG A 60 -25.45 -17.12 -15.55
C ARG A 60 -26.86 -17.43 -16.06
N ARG A 61 -27.00 -18.51 -16.86
CA ARG A 61 -28.30 -18.99 -17.32
C ARG A 61 -29.11 -19.56 -16.15
N ASP A 62 -28.46 -20.37 -15.30
CA ASP A 62 -29.12 -21.12 -14.25
C ASP A 62 -29.33 -20.29 -12.96
N ILE A 63 -28.59 -19.18 -12.79
CA ILE A 63 -28.66 -18.26 -11.65
C ILE A 63 -28.88 -16.83 -12.16
N PRO A 64 -30.13 -16.36 -12.35
CA PRO A 64 -30.44 -15.05 -12.92
C PRO A 64 -29.80 -13.88 -12.19
N GLU A 65 -29.61 -13.96 -10.86
CA GLU A 65 -28.92 -12.95 -10.06
C GLU A 65 -27.50 -12.71 -10.52
N GLN A 66 -26.83 -13.76 -11.03
CA GLN A 66 -25.47 -13.64 -11.59
C GLN A 66 -25.48 -13.00 -12.99
N SER A 67 -26.52 -13.19 -13.79
CA SER A 67 -26.62 -12.62 -15.14
C SER A 67 -26.75 -11.09 -15.14
N ARG A 68 -27.22 -10.50 -14.06
CA ARG A 68 -27.35 -9.04 -13.85
C ARG A 68 -26.01 -8.32 -13.91
N TRP A 69 -24.90 -8.99 -13.55
CA TRP A 69 -23.59 -8.38 -13.44
C TRP A 69 -22.74 -8.59 -14.69
N SER A 70 -21.70 -7.77 -14.87
CA SER A 70 -20.75 -7.95 -15.97
C SER A 70 -20.07 -9.32 -15.93
N CYS A 71 -20.09 -10.04 -17.05
CA CYS A 71 -19.42 -11.33 -17.19
C CYS A 71 -17.90 -11.21 -17.01
N THR A 72 -17.29 -10.17 -17.57
CA THR A 72 -15.85 -9.94 -17.43
C THR A 72 -15.45 -9.64 -16.01
N ALA A 73 -16.29 -8.92 -15.22
CA ALA A 73 -16.04 -8.74 -13.80
C ALA A 73 -16.13 -10.06 -13.02
N GLN A 74 -17.04 -10.97 -13.40
CA GLN A 74 -17.12 -12.33 -12.83
C GLN A 74 -15.90 -13.17 -13.19
N GLN A 75 -15.38 -13.06 -14.41
CA GLN A 75 -14.10 -13.68 -14.79
C GLN A 75 -12.96 -13.18 -13.89
N GLN A 76 -12.93 -11.87 -13.52
CA GLN A 76 -11.92 -11.35 -12.59
C GLN A 76 -12.05 -11.96 -11.19
N VAL A 77 -13.26 -12.31 -10.76
CA VAL A 77 -13.46 -13.04 -9.48
C VAL A 77 -12.77 -14.39 -9.52
N LEU A 78 -12.93 -15.17 -10.59
CA LEU A 78 -12.29 -16.47 -10.76
C LEU A 78 -10.77 -16.34 -10.94
N ARG A 79 -10.30 -15.36 -11.69
CA ARG A 79 -8.85 -15.04 -11.76
C ARG A 79 -8.25 -14.64 -10.41
N LYS A 80 -9.03 -13.98 -9.55
CA LYS A 80 -8.60 -13.64 -8.19
C LYS A 80 -8.48 -14.88 -7.29
N LEU A 81 -9.37 -15.85 -7.47
CA LEU A 81 -9.25 -17.16 -6.86
C LEU A 81 -7.98 -17.89 -7.33
N ASP A 82 -7.74 -17.90 -8.64
CA ASP A 82 -6.55 -18.49 -9.25
C ASP A 82 -5.24 -17.89 -8.72
N LYS A 83 -5.17 -16.56 -8.62
CA LYS A 83 -4.04 -15.87 -7.96
C LYS A 83 -3.83 -16.33 -6.52
N SER A 84 -4.90 -16.66 -5.79
CA SER A 84 -4.80 -17.17 -4.42
C SER A 84 -4.17 -18.57 -4.39
N PHE A 85 -4.53 -19.46 -5.32
CA PHE A 85 -3.90 -20.77 -5.49
C PHE A 85 -2.45 -20.67 -5.95
N LYS A 86 -2.16 -19.83 -6.95
CA LYS A 86 -0.77 -19.58 -7.40
C LYS A 86 0.13 -19.08 -6.26
N ALA A 87 -0.40 -18.19 -5.40
CA ALA A 87 0.32 -17.73 -4.22
C ALA A 87 0.51 -18.82 -3.15
N PHE A 88 -0.45 -19.74 -3.01
CA PHE A 88 -0.35 -20.90 -2.13
C PHE A 88 0.75 -21.86 -2.62
N PHE A 89 0.69 -22.33 -3.85
CA PHE A 89 1.68 -23.23 -4.43
C PHE A 89 3.08 -22.58 -4.51
N GLY A 90 3.15 -21.28 -4.83
CA GLY A 90 4.42 -20.56 -4.85
C GLY A 90 5.09 -20.45 -3.46
N ARG A 91 4.31 -20.49 -2.35
CA ARG A 91 4.89 -20.59 -0.99
C ARG A 91 5.38 -21.99 -0.70
N ILE A 92 4.63 -23.03 -1.08
CA ILE A 92 5.06 -24.44 -0.93
C ILE A 92 6.40 -24.65 -1.63
N LYS A 93 6.53 -24.23 -2.90
CA LYS A 93 7.78 -24.37 -3.68
C LYS A 93 8.98 -23.69 -3.01
N ARG A 94 8.78 -22.63 -2.23
CA ARG A 94 9.85 -21.92 -1.51
C ARG A 94 10.03 -22.39 -0.06
N GLY A 95 9.43 -23.49 0.35
CA GLY A 95 9.50 -23.99 1.74
C GLY A 95 8.86 -23.03 2.77
N ALA A 96 8.08 -22.03 2.35
CA ALA A 96 7.46 -21.07 3.25
C ALA A 96 6.12 -21.59 3.78
N LYS A 97 5.74 -21.17 4.99
CA LYS A 97 4.42 -21.52 5.57
C LYS A 97 3.30 -21.08 4.62
N ALA A 98 2.64 -22.06 4.02
CA ALA A 98 1.57 -21.87 3.04
C ALA A 98 0.20 -21.93 3.71
N GLY A 99 -0.63 -20.88 3.52
CA GLY A 99 -2.04 -20.88 3.90
C GLY A 99 -2.90 -21.24 2.69
N PHE A 100 -3.73 -22.27 2.81
CA PHE A 100 -4.68 -22.65 1.76
C PHE A 100 -5.71 -21.54 1.50
N PRO A 101 -6.21 -21.33 0.27
CA PRO A 101 -7.29 -20.40 -0.02
C PRO A 101 -8.53 -20.70 0.83
N ARG A 102 -9.12 -19.65 1.43
CA ARG A 102 -10.24 -19.81 2.38
C ARG A 102 -11.53 -19.25 1.81
N ILE A 103 -12.66 -19.83 2.24
CA ILE A 103 -14.00 -19.30 2.03
C ILE A 103 -14.05 -17.87 2.59
N ARG A 104 -14.64 -16.95 1.83
CA ARG A 104 -14.77 -15.54 2.17
C ARG A 104 -16.15 -15.24 2.72
N ALA A 105 -16.21 -14.56 3.85
CA ALA A 105 -17.46 -13.98 4.35
C ALA A 105 -17.85 -12.77 3.51
N ALA A 106 -19.10 -12.66 3.08
CA ALA A 106 -19.61 -11.52 2.30
C ALA A 106 -19.37 -10.17 2.98
N ALA A 107 -19.42 -10.12 4.31
CA ALA A 107 -19.12 -8.90 5.08
C ALA A 107 -17.65 -8.43 4.94
N ARG A 108 -16.74 -9.29 4.52
CA ARG A 108 -15.31 -9.00 4.29
C ARG A 108 -14.95 -8.92 2.81
N TYR A 109 -15.90 -9.10 1.91
CA TYR A 109 -15.69 -8.96 0.47
C TYR A 109 -15.96 -7.51 0.07
N HIS A 110 -14.91 -6.73 -0.16
CA HIS A 110 -15.01 -5.27 -0.24
C HIS A 110 -14.56 -4.68 -1.58
N ALA A 111 -14.12 -5.51 -2.52
CA ALA A 111 -13.59 -5.02 -3.79
C ALA A 111 -13.92 -5.94 -4.96
N ALA A 112 -14.21 -5.33 -6.10
CA ALA A 112 -14.44 -5.98 -7.38
C ALA A 112 -13.58 -5.32 -8.45
N ASP A 113 -12.99 -6.16 -9.33
CA ASP A 113 -12.10 -5.73 -10.40
C ASP A 113 -12.90 -5.65 -11.71
N PHE A 114 -12.69 -4.59 -12.49
CA PHE A 114 -13.39 -4.32 -13.75
C PHE A 114 -12.40 -4.00 -14.88
N ARG A 115 -12.78 -4.36 -16.08
CA ARG A 115 -12.23 -3.77 -17.29
C ARG A 115 -12.99 -2.47 -17.57
N VAL A 116 -12.30 -1.38 -17.85
CA VAL A 116 -12.93 -0.11 -18.22
C VAL A 116 -13.37 -0.22 -19.70
N GLY A 117 -14.59 0.23 -19.96
CA GLY A 117 -15.26 0.02 -21.27
C GLY A 117 -16.14 -1.24 -21.31
N ASP A 118 -15.89 -2.20 -20.40
CA ASP A 118 -16.68 -3.42 -20.25
C ASP A 118 -16.95 -3.70 -18.77
N GLY A 119 -18.21 -3.57 -18.37
CA GLY A 119 -18.66 -3.71 -16.98
C GLY A 119 -18.56 -2.45 -16.13
N MET A 120 -17.63 -1.55 -16.43
CA MET A 120 -17.54 -0.21 -15.84
C MET A 120 -17.16 0.80 -16.91
N THR A 121 -17.87 1.94 -16.98
CA THR A 121 -17.63 3.02 -17.96
C THR A 121 -17.51 4.37 -17.28
N ILE A 122 -16.64 5.22 -17.82
CA ILE A 122 -16.61 6.65 -17.51
C ILE A 122 -17.44 7.34 -18.58
N ARG A 123 -18.55 7.98 -18.19
CA ARG A 123 -19.46 8.68 -19.10
C ARG A 123 -18.93 10.06 -19.47
N LYS A 124 -19.43 10.65 -20.57
CA LYS A 124 -19.11 12.03 -20.96
C LYS A 124 -19.40 13.06 -19.85
N SER A 125 -20.42 12.78 -19.02
CA SER A 125 -20.76 13.57 -17.82
C SER A 125 -19.73 13.50 -16.68
N GLY A 126 -18.65 12.71 -16.80
CA GLY A 126 -17.70 12.43 -15.73
C GLY A 126 -18.24 11.49 -14.66
N LYS A 127 -19.47 10.97 -14.81
CA LYS A 127 -20.02 9.97 -13.90
C LYS A 127 -19.61 8.56 -14.29
N ILE A 128 -19.75 7.63 -13.35
CA ILE A 128 -19.35 6.22 -13.53
C ILE A 128 -20.60 5.36 -13.68
N GLY A 129 -20.71 4.66 -14.81
CA GLY A 129 -21.66 3.59 -15.02
C GLY A 129 -21.06 2.24 -14.61
N VAL A 130 -21.85 1.40 -13.96
CA VAL A 130 -21.50 0.03 -13.58
C VAL A 130 -22.64 -0.87 -13.99
N VAL A 131 -22.35 -1.93 -14.76
CA VAL A 131 -23.35 -2.89 -15.23
C VAL A 131 -24.09 -3.50 -14.04
N GLY A 132 -25.44 -3.51 -14.12
CA GLY A 132 -26.33 -3.98 -13.06
C GLY A 132 -26.61 -2.98 -11.94
N VAL A 133 -25.96 -1.81 -11.94
CA VAL A 133 -26.23 -0.73 -11.00
C VAL A 133 -27.06 0.35 -11.68
N PRO A 134 -28.22 0.79 -11.12
CA PRO A 134 -29.10 1.75 -11.77
C PRO A 134 -28.47 3.13 -11.87
N GLY A 135 -28.58 3.73 -13.07
CA GLY A 135 -28.10 5.08 -13.35
C GLY A 135 -26.58 5.24 -13.28
N GLU A 136 -26.14 6.46 -13.13
CA GLU A 136 -24.72 6.84 -13.11
C GLU A 136 -24.31 7.36 -11.72
N ILE A 137 -23.12 6.98 -11.27
CA ILE A 137 -22.60 7.32 -9.94
C ILE A 137 -21.65 8.50 -10.03
N LYS A 138 -21.87 9.54 -9.23
CA LYS A 138 -20.97 10.68 -9.12
C LYS A 138 -19.62 10.26 -8.52
N ALA A 139 -18.52 10.66 -9.18
CA ALA A 139 -17.16 10.53 -8.68
C ALA A 139 -16.58 11.91 -8.37
N ARG A 140 -15.73 11.99 -7.33
CA ARG A 140 -15.01 13.22 -6.99
C ARG A 140 -13.66 13.20 -7.68
N TRP A 141 -13.58 13.83 -8.84
CA TRP A 141 -12.34 14.01 -9.59
C TRP A 141 -11.54 15.15 -8.97
N HIS A 142 -10.43 14.86 -8.33
CA HIS A 142 -9.55 15.85 -7.70
C HIS A 142 -8.20 15.98 -8.40
N ARG A 143 -8.00 15.22 -9.47
CA ARG A 143 -6.82 15.25 -10.35
C ARG A 143 -7.16 14.58 -11.67
N GLU A 144 -6.47 14.98 -12.72
CA GLU A 144 -6.57 14.35 -14.03
C GLU A 144 -5.78 13.04 -14.10
N MET A 145 -6.18 12.18 -15.01
CA MET A 145 -5.46 10.97 -15.37
C MET A 145 -4.72 11.22 -16.69
N PRO A 146 -3.42 10.92 -16.78
CA PRO A 146 -2.60 11.25 -17.97
C PRO A 146 -2.97 10.43 -19.19
N SER A 147 -3.66 9.31 -19.04
CA SER A 147 -4.18 8.50 -20.14
C SER A 147 -5.47 7.79 -19.76
N LYS A 148 -6.17 7.21 -20.74
CA LYS A 148 -7.40 6.44 -20.51
C LYS A 148 -7.11 5.19 -19.68
N PRO A 149 -7.85 4.93 -18.58
CA PRO A 149 -7.64 3.76 -17.75
C PRO A 149 -8.10 2.49 -18.46
N LYS A 150 -7.32 1.41 -18.39
CA LYS A 150 -7.68 0.08 -18.93
C LYS A 150 -8.45 -0.78 -17.93
N SER A 151 -8.18 -0.61 -16.65
CA SER A 151 -8.83 -1.37 -15.57
C SER A 151 -9.15 -0.51 -14.36
N ALA A 152 -10.11 -0.96 -13.57
CA ALA A 152 -10.52 -0.28 -12.36
C ALA A 152 -10.86 -1.29 -11.26
N ILE A 153 -10.61 -0.88 -10.01
CA ILE A 153 -11.08 -1.60 -8.81
C ILE A 153 -12.12 -0.75 -8.12
N LEU A 154 -13.33 -1.27 -8.01
CA LEU A 154 -14.35 -0.71 -7.14
C LEU A 154 -14.14 -1.25 -5.74
N THR A 155 -14.10 -0.38 -4.72
CA THR A 155 -13.85 -0.82 -3.34
C THR A 155 -14.64 -0.03 -2.31
N ARG A 156 -15.04 -0.71 -1.23
CA ARG A 156 -15.72 -0.11 -0.08
C ARG A 156 -14.79 -0.09 1.13
N GLN A 157 -14.51 1.09 1.68
CA GLN A 157 -13.67 1.27 2.86
C GLN A 157 -14.40 2.13 3.90
N ALA A 158 -14.57 1.60 5.11
CA ALA A 158 -15.24 2.28 6.23
C ALA A 158 -16.60 2.91 5.84
N GLY A 159 -17.38 2.22 5.02
CA GLY A 159 -18.70 2.67 4.55
C GLY A 159 -18.68 3.69 3.40
N LYS A 160 -17.53 4.03 2.86
CA LYS A 160 -17.38 4.89 1.69
C LYS A 160 -16.97 4.07 0.48
N TRP A 161 -17.45 4.46 -0.70
CA TRP A 161 -17.13 3.85 -1.98
C TRP A 161 -16.02 4.59 -2.69
N TYR A 162 -15.15 3.85 -3.33
CA TYR A 162 -14.03 4.36 -4.12
C TYR A 162 -13.89 3.56 -5.40
N VAL A 163 -13.42 4.21 -6.42
CA VAL A 163 -12.88 3.59 -7.62
C VAL A 163 -11.39 3.87 -7.68
N VAL A 164 -10.61 2.86 -8.07
CA VAL A 164 -9.17 2.95 -8.28
C VAL A 164 -8.91 2.58 -9.72
N PHE A 165 -8.57 3.54 -10.56
CA PHE A 165 -8.20 3.32 -11.94
C PHE A 165 -6.72 3.01 -12.06
N HIS A 166 -6.37 2.08 -12.94
CA HIS A 166 -5.00 1.79 -13.32
C HIS A 166 -4.73 2.42 -14.68
N VAL A 167 -3.71 3.26 -14.73
CA VAL A 167 -3.37 4.10 -15.88
C VAL A 167 -1.92 3.84 -16.24
N GLU A 168 -1.65 3.61 -17.51
CA GLU A 168 -0.29 3.52 -18.03
C GLU A 168 0.28 4.93 -18.17
N VAL A 169 1.50 5.13 -17.68
CA VAL A 169 2.23 6.38 -17.72
C VAL A 169 3.61 6.11 -18.32
N ALA A 170 4.05 6.96 -19.21
CA ALA A 170 5.41 6.92 -19.74
C ALA A 170 6.43 7.09 -18.61
N ALA A 171 7.58 6.46 -18.72
CA ALA A 171 8.71 6.76 -17.87
C ALA A 171 9.27 8.14 -18.25
N VAL A 172 9.67 8.91 -17.25
CA VAL A 172 10.35 10.19 -17.43
C VAL A 172 11.78 9.99 -16.93
N GLU A 173 12.76 10.33 -17.73
CA GLU A 173 14.14 10.44 -17.30
C GLU A 173 14.37 11.84 -16.76
N ARG A 174 14.81 11.94 -15.51
CA ARG A 174 15.21 13.18 -14.87
C ARG A 174 16.55 12.94 -14.19
N ALA A 175 17.61 13.36 -14.82
CA ALA A 175 18.93 13.45 -14.20
C ALA A 175 19.04 14.81 -13.50
N GLY A 176 18.90 14.86 -12.18
CA GLY A 176 19.26 16.00 -11.36
C GLY A 176 20.56 15.71 -10.61
N PRO A 177 21.48 16.67 -10.44
CA PRO A 177 22.73 16.47 -9.71
C PRO A 177 22.49 16.28 -8.20
N ASP A 178 21.40 16.84 -7.65
CA ASP A 178 21.13 16.86 -6.22
C ASP A 178 20.80 15.49 -5.67
N SER A 179 21.50 15.11 -4.61
CA SER A 179 21.35 13.82 -3.96
C SER A 179 21.11 13.95 -2.46
N VAL A 180 20.40 12.97 -1.86
CA VAL A 180 20.09 12.94 -0.44
C VAL A 180 20.06 11.51 0.09
N GLY A 181 20.63 11.31 1.29
CA GLY A 181 20.47 10.11 2.09
C GLY A 181 19.35 10.30 3.11
N ILE A 182 18.63 9.20 3.40
CA ILE A 182 17.46 9.19 4.29
C ILE A 182 17.64 8.12 5.35
N ASP A 183 17.64 8.52 6.63
CA ASP A 183 17.45 7.62 7.76
C ASP A 183 15.99 7.66 8.24
N LEU A 184 15.41 6.46 8.53
CA LEU A 184 14.03 6.30 9.01
C LEU A 184 14.03 5.98 10.50
N GLY A 185 13.84 7.00 11.33
CA GLY A 185 13.92 6.91 12.78
C GLY A 185 12.58 6.78 13.52
N LEU A 186 12.67 6.51 14.83
CA LEU A 186 11.53 6.52 15.75
C LEU A 186 11.50 7.79 16.62
N THR A 187 12.59 8.50 16.77
CA THR A 187 12.68 9.82 17.43
C THR A 187 12.26 10.88 16.42
N SER A 188 13.06 11.14 15.43
CA SER A 188 12.65 11.80 14.19
C SER A 188 12.03 10.75 13.27
N LEU A 189 10.99 11.12 12.53
CA LEU A 189 10.40 10.21 11.53
C LEU A 189 11.38 9.95 10.40
N VAL A 190 12.11 11.00 10.03
CA VAL A 190 13.11 11.02 8.97
C VAL A 190 14.19 12.02 9.34
N ALA A 191 15.44 11.64 9.12
CA ALA A 191 16.56 12.55 9.02
C ALA A 191 17.13 12.50 7.60
N LEU A 192 17.55 13.65 7.09
CA LEU A 192 18.17 13.81 5.78
C LEU A 192 19.65 14.11 5.94
N SER A 193 20.46 13.69 4.97
CA SER A 193 21.92 13.93 4.97
C SER A 193 22.32 15.39 4.89
N ASN A 194 21.40 16.30 4.52
CA ASN A 194 21.59 17.75 4.55
C ASN A 194 21.28 18.40 5.90
N GLY A 195 21.02 17.60 6.96
CA GLY A 195 20.71 18.10 8.31
C GLY A 195 19.23 18.32 8.60
N GLU A 196 18.36 18.29 7.60
CA GLU A 196 16.93 18.43 7.82
C GLU A 196 16.35 17.24 8.58
N THR A 197 15.49 17.48 9.57
CA THR A 197 14.79 16.44 10.30
C THR A 197 13.29 16.65 10.28
N ILE A 198 12.53 15.55 10.15
CA ILE A 198 11.07 15.58 10.18
C ILE A 198 10.59 14.88 11.45
N PRO A 199 9.89 15.60 12.33
CA PRO A 199 9.43 15.03 13.59
C PRO A 199 8.34 13.99 13.34
N ARG A 200 8.28 12.98 14.22
CA ARG A 200 7.23 11.97 14.17
C ARG A 200 5.89 12.53 14.66
N PRO A 201 4.84 12.54 13.82
CA PRO A 201 3.56 13.16 14.20
C PRO A 201 2.77 12.45 15.31
N GLY A 202 3.05 11.18 15.60
CA GLY A 202 2.44 10.44 16.71
C GLY A 202 0.93 10.30 16.60
N TRP A 203 0.37 10.04 15.42
CA TRP A 203 -1.10 9.96 15.19
C TRP A 203 -1.81 8.98 16.11
N THR A 204 -1.21 7.79 16.35
CA THR A 204 -1.81 6.78 17.25
C THR A 204 -1.82 7.27 18.69
N LYS A 205 -0.75 7.97 19.15
CA LYS A 205 -0.68 8.56 20.50
C LYS A 205 -1.77 9.62 20.68
N ARG A 206 -1.89 10.57 19.73
CA ARG A 206 -2.93 11.62 19.74
C ARG A 206 -4.35 11.04 19.70
N ALA A 207 -4.56 9.95 18.93
CA ALA A 207 -5.86 9.31 18.80
C ALA A 207 -6.18 8.28 19.90
N ALA A 208 -5.24 7.95 20.80
CA ALA A 208 -5.35 6.82 21.73
C ALA A 208 -6.60 6.88 22.63
N LYS A 209 -6.90 8.05 23.23
CA LYS A 209 -8.09 8.25 24.07
C LYS A 209 -9.38 7.97 23.30
N GLY A 210 -9.47 8.51 22.06
CA GLY A 210 -10.63 8.33 21.18
C GLY A 210 -10.76 6.87 20.68
N LEU A 211 -9.67 6.18 20.38
CA LEU A 211 -9.67 4.77 20.00
C LEU A 211 -10.15 3.90 21.16
N ARG A 212 -9.57 4.05 22.35
CA ARG A 212 -9.93 3.29 23.55
C ARG A 212 -11.41 3.42 23.87
N ARG A 213 -11.96 4.65 23.83
CA ARG A 213 -13.41 4.90 24.05
C ARG A 213 -14.26 4.10 23.07
N ARG A 214 -13.93 4.11 21.77
CA ARG A 214 -14.69 3.40 20.73
C ARG A 214 -14.54 1.89 20.82
N GLN A 215 -13.36 1.39 21.14
CA GLN A 215 -13.12 -0.04 21.36
C GLN A 215 -13.95 -0.55 22.56
N ARG A 216 -13.94 0.17 23.68
CA ARG A 216 -14.77 -0.16 24.85
C ARG A 216 -16.26 -0.14 24.51
N ALA A 217 -16.72 0.84 23.73
CA ALA A 217 -18.13 0.92 23.29
C ALA A 217 -18.53 -0.29 22.41
N VAL A 218 -17.63 -0.83 21.59
CA VAL A 218 -17.89 -2.07 20.82
C VAL A 218 -17.88 -3.29 21.74
N ALA A 219 -16.91 -3.37 22.68
CA ALA A 219 -16.76 -4.51 23.60
C ALA A 219 -18.01 -4.71 24.48
N ARG A 220 -18.60 -3.60 24.96
CA ARG A 220 -19.81 -3.63 25.82
C ARG A 220 -21.10 -4.05 25.09
N CYS A 221 -21.09 -4.15 23.76
CA CYS A 221 -22.30 -4.49 23.00
C CYS A 221 -22.41 -6.02 22.81
N LYS A 222 -23.63 -6.55 22.96
CA LYS A 222 -23.97 -7.94 22.65
C LYS A 222 -23.55 -8.31 21.22
N ARG A 223 -22.85 -9.44 21.04
CA ARG A 223 -22.44 -9.96 19.72
C ARG A 223 -23.67 -10.12 18.83
N GLY A 224 -23.57 -9.74 17.55
CA GLY A 224 -24.67 -9.83 16.58
C GLY A 224 -25.65 -8.66 16.61
N SER A 225 -25.72 -7.84 17.68
CA SER A 225 -26.71 -6.76 17.81
C SER A 225 -26.56 -5.64 16.76
N LYS A 226 -27.66 -4.97 16.41
CA LYS A 226 -27.70 -3.80 15.52
C LYS A 226 -26.80 -2.66 16.08
N THR A 227 -26.84 -2.45 17.40
CA THR A 227 -26.01 -1.45 18.09
C THR A 227 -24.52 -1.73 17.93
N ARG A 228 -24.09 -3.01 18.13
CA ARG A 228 -22.70 -3.39 17.92
C ARG A 228 -22.24 -3.14 16.48
N ARG A 229 -23.08 -3.45 15.48
CA ARG A 229 -22.77 -3.16 14.07
C ARG A 229 -22.54 -1.66 13.84
N LYS A 230 -23.38 -0.77 14.40
CA LYS A 230 -23.19 0.69 14.33
C LYS A 230 -21.88 1.14 14.99
N ARG A 231 -21.54 0.60 16.18
CA ARG A 231 -20.30 0.92 16.89
C ARG A 231 -19.05 0.43 16.16
N VAL A 232 -19.07 -0.75 15.54
CA VAL A 232 -17.98 -1.27 14.70
C VAL A 232 -17.74 -0.36 13.50
N VAL A 233 -18.78 0.12 12.84
CA VAL A 233 -18.65 1.08 11.72
C VAL A 233 -18.03 2.41 12.20
N ALA A 234 -18.45 2.91 13.36
CA ALA A 234 -17.89 4.14 13.94
C ALA A 234 -16.40 3.99 14.28
N LEU A 235 -16.00 2.83 14.84
CA LEU A 235 -14.61 2.50 15.11
C LEU A 235 -13.79 2.38 13.80
N ALA A 236 -14.33 1.70 12.78
CA ALA A 236 -13.69 1.57 11.47
C ALA A 236 -13.49 2.93 10.78
N LYS A 237 -14.47 3.84 10.86
CA LYS A 237 -14.34 5.22 10.36
C LYS A 237 -13.22 5.99 11.06
N TYR A 238 -13.08 5.79 12.38
CA TYR A 238 -12.05 6.46 13.17
C TYR A 238 -10.64 5.94 12.80
N HIS A 239 -10.46 4.62 12.67
CA HIS A 239 -9.22 4.03 12.16
C HIS A 239 -8.89 4.53 10.74
N ALA A 240 -9.89 4.61 9.87
CA ALA A 240 -9.70 5.10 8.50
C ALA A 240 -9.24 6.57 8.47
N ARG A 241 -9.74 7.42 9.41
CA ARG A 241 -9.27 8.81 9.55
C ARG A 241 -7.79 8.88 9.92
N ILE A 242 -7.36 8.12 10.94
CA ILE A 242 -5.96 8.06 11.37
C ILE A 242 -5.06 7.59 10.20
N GLY A 243 -5.47 6.50 9.54
CA GLY A 243 -4.75 6.00 8.37
C GLY A 243 -4.71 6.98 7.19
N SER A 244 -5.73 7.84 7.04
CA SER A 244 -5.76 8.87 5.99
C SER A 244 -4.79 10.01 6.29
N CYS A 245 -4.72 10.51 7.54
CA CYS A 245 -3.75 11.53 7.95
C CYS A 245 -2.31 11.03 7.73
N ARG A 246 -2.04 9.77 8.11
CA ARG A 246 -0.74 9.14 7.92
C ARG A 246 -0.36 9.04 6.44
N ARG A 247 -1.27 8.57 5.60
CA ARG A 247 -1.03 8.50 4.15
C ARG A 247 -0.81 9.87 3.52
N ASP A 248 -1.61 10.86 3.88
CA ASP A 248 -1.49 12.23 3.36
C ASP A 248 -0.08 12.78 3.63
N MET A 249 0.40 12.66 4.87
CA MET A 249 1.76 13.09 5.21
C MET A 249 2.82 12.30 4.42
N CYS A 250 2.73 10.96 4.37
CA CYS A 250 3.67 10.16 3.59
C CYS A 250 3.68 10.56 2.11
N HIS A 251 2.51 10.87 1.53
CA HIS A 251 2.44 11.32 0.15
C HIS A 251 3.03 12.72 -0.05
N LYS A 252 2.76 13.67 0.85
CA LYS A 252 3.31 15.03 0.78
C LYS A 252 4.82 14.99 0.90
N PHE A 253 5.33 14.37 1.95
CA PHE A 253 6.75 14.21 2.20
C PHE A 253 7.50 13.55 1.02
N THR A 254 7.05 12.39 0.58
CA THR A 254 7.71 11.70 -0.53
C THR A 254 7.54 12.40 -1.88
N ARG A 255 6.56 13.28 -2.05
CA ARG A 255 6.45 14.14 -3.23
C ARG A 255 7.46 15.28 -3.17
N ASP A 256 7.62 15.88 -2.01
CA ASP A 256 8.62 16.93 -1.78
C ASP A 256 10.03 16.42 -2.09
N LEU A 257 10.42 15.29 -1.53
CA LEU A 257 11.73 14.68 -1.80
C LEU A 257 11.98 14.43 -3.29
N VAL A 258 11.03 13.80 -3.98
CA VAL A 258 11.16 13.49 -5.41
C VAL A 258 11.18 14.75 -6.28
N ASN A 259 10.59 15.87 -5.81
CA ASN A 259 10.65 17.13 -6.52
C ASN A 259 11.99 17.88 -6.32
N ARG A 260 12.61 17.70 -5.14
CA ARG A 260 13.87 18.40 -4.77
C ARG A 260 15.10 17.68 -5.27
N PHE A 261 15.14 16.36 -5.19
CA PHE A 261 16.33 15.55 -5.42
C PHE A 261 16.21 14.67 -6.66
N GLY A 262 17.26 14.60 -7.45
CA GLY A 262 17.39 13.69 -8.58
C GLY A 262 17.89 12.30 -8.19
N ARG A 263 18.56 12.18 -7.02
CA ARG A 263 19.10 10.90 -6.49
C ARG A 263 18.76 10.79 -5.01
N ILE A 264 18.17 9.68 -4.60
CA ILE A 264 17.71 9.44 -3.22
C ILE A 264 18.25 8.09 -2.75
N ALA A 265 18.90 8.07 -1.57
CA ALA A 265 19.29 6.84 -0.91
C ALA A 265 18.44 6.59 0.34
N VAL A 266 18.11 5.33 0.62
CA VAL A 266 17.36 4.92 1.81
C VAL A 266 17.85 3.57 2.29
N GLU A 267 17.75 3.29 3.58
CA GLU A 267 18.08 1.99 4.14
C GLU A 267 17.11 0.87 3.69
N ASN A 268 17.64 -0.28 3.33
CA ASN A 268 16.87 -1.50 3.05
C ASN A 268 16.47 -2.22 4.35
N LEU A 269 15.58 -1.60 5.13
CA LEU A 269 15.14 -2.11 6.42
C LEU A 269 14.24 -3.34 6.31
N ASN A 270 14.46 -4.35 7.13
CA ASN A 270 13.50 -5.44 7.33
C ASN A 270 12.28 -4.96 8.16
N ILE A 271 11.48 -4.06 7.57
CA ILE A 271 10.32 -3.45 8.24
C ILE A 271 9.30 -4.51 8.71
N LYS A 272 9.19 -5.65 8.00
CA LYS A 272 8.29 -6.75 8.41
C LYS A 272 8.76 -7.43 9.69
N GLY A 273 10.05 -7.59 9.88
CA GLY A 273 10.65 -8.10 11.12
C GLY A 273 10.46 -7.12 12.27
N LEU A 274 10.82 -5.85 12.06
CA LEU A 274 10.67 -4.78 13.04
C LEU A 274 9.21 -4.56 13.47
N ALA A 275 8.25 -4.74 12.58
CA ALA A 275 6.82 -4.62 12.85
C ALA A 275 6.22 -5.81 13.66
N ARG A 276 7.02 -6.82 14.03
CA ARG A 276 6.62 -7.96 14.89
C ARG A 276 7.24 -7.91 16.29
N GLY A 277 8.29 -7.11 16.48
CA GLY A 277 9.00 -6.96 17.76
C GLY A 277 8.31 -6.00 18.74
N MET A 278 8.99 -5.68 19.85
CA MET A 278 8.49 -4.76 20.89
C MET A 278 8.18 -3.35 20.34
N LEU A 279 8.88 -2.90 19.33
CA LEU A 279 8.67 -1.61 18.67
C LEU A 279 7.56 -1.60 17.61
N ALA A 280 6.85 -2.72 17.40
CA ALA A 280 5.85 -2.88 16.33
C ALA A 280 4.83 -1.73 16.26
N LYS A 281 4.30 -1.29 17.42
CA LYS A 281 3.37 -0.16 17.49
C LYS A 281 3.97 1.14 16.94
N HIS A 282 5.22 1.40 17.25
CA HIS A 282 5.94 2.61 16.81
C HIS A 282 6.27 2.55 15.32
N VAL A 283 6.74 1.40 14.84
CA VAL A 283 7.02 1.14 13.41
C VAL A 283 5.76 1.29 12.56
N HIS A 284 4.62 0.73 13.01
CA HIS A 284 3.34 0.91 12.34
C HIS A 284 2.85 2.36 12.36
N ASP A 285 3.11 3.12 13.43
CA ASP A 285 2.72 4.53 13.52
C ASP A 285 3.63 5.41 12.66
N ALA A 286 4.91 5.11 12.56
CA ALA A 286 5.87 5.81 11.70
C ALA A 286 5.61 5.59 10.20
N ALA A 287 4.95 4.49 9.83
CA ALA A 287 4.57 4.17 8.46
C ALA A 287 5.74 4.03 7.46
N TRP A 288 6.90 3.56 7.92
CA TRP A 288 8.11 3.38 7.09
C TRP A 288 7.85 2.62 5.79
N ALA A 289 7.12 1.49 5.87
CA ALA A 289 6.74 0.74 4.67
C ALA A 289 5.96 1.58 3.64
N GLN A 290 5.14 2.53 4.10
CA GLN A 290 4.40 3.43 3.22
C GLN A 290 5.32 4.48 2.60
N ILE A 291 6.29 5.01 3.37
CA ILE A 291 7.28 5.99 2.87
C ILE A 291 8.13 5.33 1.78
N VAL A 292 8.76 4.19 2.07
CA VAL A 292 9.60 3.47 1.09
C VAL A 292 8.80 3.06 -0.14
N SER A 293 7.59 2.51 0.04
CA SER A 293 6.72 2.16 -1.09
C SER A 293 6.34 3.38 -1.94
N ASN A 294 6.10 4.53 -1.31
CA ASN A 294 5.80 5.77 -2.03
C ASN A 294 7.03 6.31 -2.78
N LEU A 295 8.21 6.24 -2.18
CA LEU A 295 9.46 6.65 -2.84
C LEU A 295 9.72 5.80 -4.08
N ARG A 296 9.65 4.47 -3.98
CA ARG A 296 9.86 3.55 -5.10
C ARG A 296 9.05 3.93 -6.35
N TYR A 297 7.73 4.05 -6.22
CA TYR A 297 6.91 4.34 -7.40
C TYR A 297 6.97 5.80 -7.85
N LYS A 298 7.17 6.75 -6.92
CA LYS A 298 7.26 8.17 -7.29
C LYS A 298 8.60 8.51 -7.92
N ALA A 299 9.69 7.95 -7.40
CA ALA A 299 11.01 8.08 -7.99
C ALA A 299 11.01 7.51 -9.42
N ALA A 300 10.52 6.26 -9.58
CA ALA A 300 10.38 5.65 -10.90
C ALA A 300 9.49 6.47 -11.86
N ASN A 301 8.43 7.14 -11.37
CA ASN A 301 7.55 7.98 -12.19
C ASN A 301 8.18 9.32 -12.56
N ALA A 302 9.08 9.84 -11.74
CA ALA A 302 9.72 11.15 -11.94
C ALA A 302 11.15 11.06 -12.50
N GLY A 303 11.62 9.85 -12.84
CA GLY A 303 12.98 9.63 -13.33
C GLY A 303 14.06 9.90 -12.28
N VAL A 304 13.72 9.79 -10.98
CA VAL A 304 14.64 9.94 -9.86
C VAL A 304 15.29 8.60 -9.54
N VAL A 305 16.60 8.59 -9.35
CA VAL A 305 17.36 7.39 -8.97
C VAL A 305 17.11 7.11 -7.49
N LEU A 306 16.58 5.93 -7.16
CA LEU A 306 16.39 5.48 -5.78
C LEU A 306 17.32 4.28 -5.50
N VAL A 307 18.22 4.45 -4.54
CA VAL A 307 19.18 3.39 -4.11
C VAL A 307 18.78 2.92 -2.70
N GLU A 308 18.72 1.61 -2.50
CA GLU A 308 18.50 1.01 -1.18
C GLU A 308 19.81 0.39 -0.69
N VAL A 309 20.33 0.87 0.45
CA VAL A 309 21.64 0.45 1.00
C VAL A 309 21.47 -0.49 2.20
N ASP A 310 22.52 -1.25 2.52
CA ASP A 310 22.55 -2.09 3.73
C ASP A 310 22.50 -1.22 5.00
N PRO A 311 21.54 -1.47 5.92
CA PRO A 311 21.39 -0.69 7.13
C PRO A 311 22.41 -1.01 8.24
N ARG A 312 23.25 -2.05 8.07
CA ARG A 312 24.16 -2.48 9.11
C ARG A 312 25.23 -1.43 9.40
N GLY A 313 25.35 -1.00 10.66
CA GLY A 313 26.40 -0.08 11.12
C GLY A 313 26.20 1.38 10.74
N THR A 314 25.17 1.77 9.97
CA THR A 314 24.93 3.17 9.53
C THR A 314 24.90 4.16 10.68
N SER A 315 24.35 3.80 11.85
CA SER A 315 24.28 4.65 13.03
C SER A 315 25.54 4.64 13.91
N GLN A 316 26.55 3.83 13.57
CA GLN A 316 27.80 3.68 14.32
C GLN A 316 29.00 4.25 13.58
N GLU A 317 28.99 4.22 12.26
CA GLU A 317 30.05 4.73 11.39
C GLU A 317 30.10 6.26 11.40
N CYS A 318 31.30 6.82 11.39
CA CYS A 318 31.47 8.27 11.32
C CYS A 318 31.42 8.72 9.87
N PRO A 319 30.59 9.73 9.53
CA PRO A 319 30.50 10.20 8.13
C PRO A 319 31.74 10.98 7.68
N GLU A 320 32.61 11.40 8.59
CA GLU A 320 33.85 12.14 8.27
C GLU A 320 35.06 11.24 8.11
N CYS A 321 35.29 10.31 9.03
CA CYS A 321 36.51 9.50 9.02
C CYS A 321 36.29 8.00 8.82
N GLY A 322 35.02 7.55 8.76
CA GLY A 322 34.68 6.12 8.56
C GLY A 322 34.90 5.22 9.79
N ILE A 323 35.45 5.74 10.90
CA ILE A 323 35.68 4.95 12.12
C ILE A 323 34.34 4.51 12.71
N ILE A 324 34.26 3.25 13.12
CA ILE A 324 33.08 2.68 13.78
C ILE A 324 33.17 2.93 15.30
N ALA A 325 32.29 3.77 15.82
CA ALA A 325 32.13 4.03 17.24
C ALA A 325 30.88 3.32 17.75
N ALA A 326 31.04 2.34 18.63
CA ALA A 326 29.92 1.63 19.24
C ALA A 326 29.07 2.61 20.08
N LYS A 327 27.74 2.61 19.83
CA LYS A 327 26.80 3.48 20.52
C LYS A 327 25.58 2.71 20.97
N THR A 328 25.12 2.98 22.19
CA THR A 328 23.85 2.47 22.70
C THR A 328 22.68 3.24 22.08
N LEU A 329 21.45 2.71 22.18
CA LEU A 329 20.26 3.29 21.53
C LEU A 329 19.80 4.63 22.16
N ASP A 330 20.22 4.92 23.37
CA ASP A 330 19.92 6.14 24.12
C ASP A 330 20.80 7.33 23.73
N VAL A 331 22.02 7.07 23.20
CA VAL A 331 22.93 8.11 22.72
C VAL A 331 22.38 8.74 21.46
N ARG A 332 22.11 10.05 21.49
CA ARG A 332 21.50 10.81 20.39
C ARG A 332 22.48 11.68 19.61
N THR A 333 23.65 11.87 20.14
CA THR A 333 24.70 12.65 19.50
C THR A 333 25.79 11.71 18.99
N HIS A 334 26.15 11.84 17.72
CA HIS A 334 27.35 11.24 17.17
C HIS A 334 28.53 12.11 17.56
N ARG A 335 29.48 11.54 18.31
CA ARG A 335 30.75 12.15 18.65
C ARG A 335 31.85 11.20 18.22
N CYS A 336 32.85 11.71 17.51
CA CYS A 336 34.00 10.94 17.02
C CYS A 336 35.29 11.63 17.43
N GLU A 337 36.38 10.86 17.59
CA GLU A 337 37.70 11.37 17.90
C GLU A 337 38.27 12.30 16.81
N CYS A 338 37.80 12.19 15.57
CA CYS A 338 38.14 13.12 14.48
C CYS A 338 37.55 14.52 14.65
N GLY A 339 36.78 14.78 15.71
CA GLY A 339 36.10 16.07 15.94
C GLY A 339 34.66 16.14 15.45
N CYS A 340 34.18 15.13 14.69
CA CYS A 340 32.81 15.10 14.19
C CYS A 340 31.79 15.08 15.33
N LEU A 341 30.87 16.07 15.33
CA LEU A 341 29.81 16.22 16.30
C LEU A 341 28.49 16.51 15.58
N LEU A 342 27.61 15.51 15.50
CA LEU A 342 26.34 15.58 14.74
C LEU A 342 25.19 14.95 15.52
N ASP A 343 23.94 15.28 15.12
CA ASP A 343 22.79 14.46 15.49
C ASP A 343 22.99 13.04 14.94
N ARG A 344 22.67 12.03 15.73
CA ARG A 344 22.87 10.62 15.37
C ARG A 344 22.12 10.19 14.12
N ASP A 345 20.86 10.64 14.00
CA ASP A 345 19.99 10.24 12.88
C ASP A 345 20.46 10.98 11.59
N VAL A 346 20.99 12.21 11.72
CA VAL A 346 21.62 12.94 10.60
C VAL A 346 22.94 12.27 10.18
N ALA A 347 23.78 11.88 11.11
CA ALA A 347 25.02 11.13 10.81
C ALA A 347 24.72 9.82 10.08
N ALA A 348 23.69 9.07 10.53
CA ALA A 348 23.22 7.87 9.84
C ALA A 348 22.75 8.16 8.40
N ALA A 349 21.98 9.23 8.20
CA ALA A 349 21.54 9.64 6.86
C ALA A 349 22.73 10.02 5.94
N MET A 350 23.78 10.62 6.48
CA MET A 350 25.02 10.90 5.75
C MET A 350 25.72 9.61 5.33
N ILE A 351 25.80 8.59 6.21
CA ILE A 351 26.37 7.28 5.87
C ILE A 351 25.52 6.56 4.79
N VAL A 352 24.19 6.65 4.88
CA VAL A 352 23.29 6.14 3.83
C VAL A 352 23.59 6.80 2.48
N HIS A 353 23.85 8.10 2.48
CA HIS A 353 24.20 8.85 1.28
C HIS A 353 25.57 8.41 0.75
N LEU A 354 26.61 8.33 1.60
CA LEU A 354 27.97 7.90 1.25
C LEU A 354 27.98 6.50 0.62
N ARG A 355 27.26 5.56 1.23
CA ARG A 355 27.18 4.17 0.72
C ARG A 355 26.50 4.07 -0.64
N ALA A 356 25.61 4.99 -0.96
CA ALA A 356 24.88 4.98 -2.24
C ALA A 356 25.63 5.72 -3.35
N PHE A 357 26.29 6.82 -3.02
CA PHE A 357 26.79 7.78 -4.02
C PHE A 357 28.27 8.17 -3.86
N GLY A 358 28.94 7.68 -2.80
CA GLY A 358 30.36 7.92 -2.59
C GLY A 358 30.74 9.35 -2.18
N PHE A 359 29.74 10.26 -1.99
CA PHE A 359 29.98 11.68 -1.70
C PHE A 359 28.85 12.29 -0.87
N VAL A 360 29.18 13.13 0.12
CA VAL A 360 28.23 13.95 0.87
C VAL A 360 28.40 15.43 0.46
N PRO A 361 27.38 16.05 -0.16
CA PRO A 361 27.46 17.46 -0.51
C PRO A 361 27.62 18.34 0.74
N GLY A 362 28.64 19.19 0.76
CA GLY A 362 28.83 20.22 1.77
C GLY A 362 29.73 19.87 2.97
N THR A 363 30.28 18.68 3.07
CA THR A 363 31.21 18.31 4.18
C THR A 363 32.69 18.53 3.89
N GLY A 364 33.06 18.99 2.70
CA GLY A 364 34.48 19.29 2.35
C GLY A 364 35.42 18.07 2.29
N ILE A 365 34.91 16.86 2.50
CA ILE A 365 35.73 15.64 2.51
C ILE A 365 35.85 15.06 1.11
N GLY A 366 37.09 14.90 0.76
CA GLY A 366 37.64 14.58 -0.52
C GLY A 366 36.99 13.47 -1.33
N GLN A 367 37.24 13.56 -2.63
CA GLN A 367 36.95 12.61 -3.67
C GLN A 367 37.29 11.17 -3.23
N LEU A 368 36.31 10.34 -3.05
CA LEU A 368 36.48 8.89 -3.01
C LEU A 368 36.06 8.33 -4.37
N SER A 369 37.00 7.55 -4.91
CA SER A 369 37.00 6.76 -6.13
C SER A 369 35.64 6.42 -6.79
N GLU A 370 35.68 6.34 -8.12
CA GLU A 370 34.60 5.97 -9.03
C GLU A 370 33.77 4.76 -8.57
N PRO A 371 32.46 4.76 -8.84
CA PRO A 371 31.60 3.63 -8.49
C PRO A 371 32.03 2.40 -9.29
N VAL A 372 32.31 1.32 -8.59
CA VAL A 372 32.47 -0.01 -9.18
C VAL A 372 31.16 -0.36 -9.88
N ALA A 373 31.20 -0.44 -11.20
CA ALA A 373 30.13 -0.98 -12.02
C ALA A 373 29.91 -2.45 -11.66
N ALA A 374 28.67 -2.81 -11.32
CA ALA A 374 28.20 -4.18 -11.19
C ALA A 374 27.23 -4.49 -12.31
#